data_ee49e02c4f43ec9452434673cf70f42f
#
_entry.id   ee49e02c4f43ec9452434673cf70f42f
#
_cell.length_a   1.000
_cell.length_b   1.000
_cell.length_c   1.000
_cell.angle_alpha   90.00
_cell.angle_beta   90.00
_cell.angle_gamma   90.00
#
_symmetry.space_group_name_H-M   'P 1'
#
loop_
_entity.id
_entity.type
_entity.pdbx_description
1 polymer ?
#
loop_
_entity_poly.entity_id
_entity_poly.type
_entity_poly.pdbx_seq_one_letter_code
_entity_poly.pdbx_strand_id
1 'polypeptide(L)'
;MATNFQETPLTMKNRSEIDKNVDWSFIWLTRIFALAITGILLWIALQITIAAWPAIQKFGINFLFTSNWNPVNNEYGVLPAIYGTLISSLIGLILAIPIGVGTAILLSEDLLPSKVQLVLVFLVELLAAIPSVVYGVWGIFVLVPILTDLGKWLHGSLGWLPIFSSAPTGPGMLPAGVILAIMTLPIITAISR
;
A
#
# COMPACT_ATOMS: atom_id res chain seq x y z
N MET A 1 -24.72 -8.08 -58.41
CA MET A 1 -25.33 -7.01 -57.58
C MET A 1 -24.24 -6.50 -56.64
N ALA A 2 -23.61 -5.38 -57.00
CA ALA A 2 -22.57 -4.78 -56.16
C ALA A 2 -23.23 -3.72 -55.26
N THR A 3 -23.29 -3.97 -53.98
CA THR A 3 -23.77 -3.00 -52.97
C THR A 3 -22.71 -1.95 -52.75
N ASN A 4 -22.93 -0.74 -53.27
CA ASN A 4 -22.15 0.46 -52.97
C ASN A 4 -22.28 0.81 -51.48
N PHE A 5 -21.28 0.48 -50.69
CA PHE A 5 -21.11 1.12 -49.38
C PHE A 5 -20.65 2.57 -49.63
N GLN A 6 -21.56 3.52 -49.58
CA GLN A 6 -21.26 4.91 -49.47
C GLN A 6 -20.71 5.14 -48.02
N GLU A 7 -19.39 5.28 -47.91
CA GLU A 7 -18.79 5.81 -46.69
C GLU A 7 -19.25 7.25 -46.53
N THR A 8 -20.18 7.46 -45.61
CA THR A 8 -20.54 8.82 -45.16
C THR A 8 -19.32 9.43 -44.49
N PRO A 9 -18.72 10.51 -45.05
CA PRO A 9 -17.58 11.17 -44.38
C PRO A 9 -18.07 11.68 -43.04
N LEU A 10 -17.41 11.22 -41.96
CA LEU A 10 -17.59 11.76 -40.61
C LEU A 10 -17.23 13.24 -40.68
N THR A 11 -18.25 14.10 -40.86
CA THR A 11 -18.09 15.56 -40.76
C THR A 11 -17.66 15.88 -39.32
N MET A 12 -16.38 16.14 -39.12
CA MET A 12 -15.88 16.66 -37.86
C MET A 12 -16.61 17.97 -37.59
N LYS A 13 -17.58 17.95 -36.69
CA LYS A 13 -18.31 19.14 -36.24
C LYS A 13 -17.28 20.12 -35.70
N ASN A 14 -17.12 21.25 -36.37
CA ASN A 14 -16.24 22.34 -35.88
C ASN A 14 -16.63 22.67 -34.44
N ARG A 15 -15.70 22.43 -33.49
CA ARG A 15 -15.89 22.78 -32.09
C ARG A 15 -16.11 24.32 -31.99
N SER A 16 -17.13 24.67 -31.21
CA SER A 16 -17.42 26.07 -30.91
C SER A 16 -16.21 26.77 -30.27
N GLU A 17 -16.00 28.05 -30.56
CA GLU A 17 -14.96 28.88 -29.90
C GLU A 17 -15.13 28.86 -28.36
N ILE A 18 -16.36 28.74 -27.88
CA ILE A 18 -16.69 28.60 -26.44
C ILE A 18 -16.09 27.31 -25.88
N ASP A 19 -16.25 26.19 -26.59
CA ASP A 19 -15.70 24.87 -26.16
C ASP A 19 -14.18 24.92 -26.07
N LYS A 20 -13.51 25.59 -27.02
CA LYS A 20 -12.05 25.74 -26.99
C LYS A 20 -11.57 26.58 -25.81
N ASN A 21 -12.28 27.66 -25.50
CA ASN A 21 -11.95 28.54 -24.37
C ASN A 21 -12.16 27.83 -23.02
N VAL A 22 -13.21 27.00 -22.90
CA VAL A 22 -13.47 26.20 -21.72
C VAL A 22 -12.37 25.13 -21.54
N ASP A 23 -12.03 24.41 -22.62
CA ASP A 23 -10.94 23.42 -22.60
C ASP A 23 -9.61 24.06 -22.19
N TRP A 24 -9.30 25.24 -22.74
CA TRP A 24 -8.07 25.96 -22.42
C TRP A 24 -8.05 26.44 -20.96
N SER A 25 -9.14 26.98 -20.46
CA SER A 25 -9.30 27.40 -19.06
C SER A 25 -9.16 26.21 -18.11
N PHE A 26 -9.73 25.06 -18.46
CA PHE A 26 -9.63 23.85 -17.66
C PHE A 26 -8.18 23.33 -17.61
N ILE A 27 -7.47 23.33 -18.75
CA ILE A 27 -6.05 22.92 -18.81
C ILE A 27 -5.19 23.83 -17.92
N TRP A 28 -5.39 25.15 -17.98
CA TRP A 28 -4.64 26.08 -17.15
C TRP A 28 -4.97 25.92 -15.66
N LEU A 29 -6.23 25.74 -15.33
CA LEU A 29 -6.67 25.49 -13.95
C LEU A 29 -5.99 24.23 -13.41
N THR A 30 -6.02 23.13 -14.16
CA THR A 30 -5.38 21.88 -13.77
C THR A 30 -3.85 22.04 -13.59
N ARG A 31 -3.19 22.79 -14.46
CA ARG A 31 -1.76 23.09 -14.33
C ARG A 31 -1.46 23.92 -13.08
N ILE A 32 -2.28 24.92 -12.78
CA ILE A 32 -2.10 25.73 -11.56
C ILE A 32 -2.24 24.87 -10.32
N PHE A 33 -3.28 24.03 -10.25
CA PHE A 33 -3.44 23.10 -9.11
C PHE A 33 -2.29 22.10 -9.01
N ALA A 34 -1.82 21.54 -10.13
CA ALA A 34 -0.67 20.63 -10.13
C ALA A 34 0.60 21.32 -9.61
N LEU A 35 0.86 22.55 -10.06
CA LEU A 35 2.00 23.35 -9.57
C LEU A 35 1.85 23.72 -8.08
N ALA A 36 0.64 24.07 -7.65
CA ALA A 36 0.37 24.39 -6.24
C ALA A 36 0.63 23.15 -5.35
N ILE A 37 0.13 21.97 -5.72
CA ILE A 37 0.36 20.71 -4.98
C ILE A 37 1.87 20.39 -4.95
N THR A 38 2.54 20.50 -6.08
CA THR A 38 4.00 20.28 -6.16
C THR A 38 4.75 21.28 -5.26
N GLY A 39 4.36 22.55 -5.28
CA GLY A 39 4.93 23.58 -4.40
C GLY A 39 4.75 23.27 -2.91
N ILE A 40 3.55 22.82 -2.52
CA ILE A 40 3.26 22.43 -1.14
C ILE A 40 4.12 21.22 -0.73
N LEU A 41 4.25 20.21 -1.59
CA LEU A 41 5.08 19.04 -1.30
C LEU A 41 6.56 19.42 -1.13
N LEU A 42 7.09 20.28 -2.01
CA LEU A 42 8.45 20.78 -1.88
C LEU A 42 8.64 21.61 -0.61
N TRP A 43 7.66 22.44 -0.25
CA TRP A 43 7.67 23.19 1.01
C TRP A 43 7.71 22.28 2.24
N ILE A 44 6.87 21.24 2.26
CA ILE A 44 6.87 20.24 3.35
C ILE A 44 8.23 19.52 3.42
N ALA A 45 8.77 19.09 2.28
CA ALA A 45 10.09 18.44 2.23
C ALA A 45 11.20 19.36 2.77
N LEU A 46 11.16 20.63 2.39
CA LEU A 46 12.12 21.63 2.89
C LEU A 46 12.00 21.81 4.41
N GLN A 47 10.78 21.96 4.93
CA GLN A 47 10.54 22.11 6.37
C GLN A 47 11.03 20.91 7.17
N ILE A 48 10.74 19.69 6.69
CA ILE A 48 11.22 18.45 7.31
C ILE A 48 12.76 18.40 7.30
N THR A 49 13.39 18.77 6.19
CA THR A 49 14.84 18.79 6.05
C THR A 49 15.48 19.78 7.02
N ILE A 50 14.94 20.99 7.13
CA ILE A 50 15.42 22.03 8.06
C ILE A 50 15.27 21.54 9.51
N ALA A 51 14.13 20.95 9.87
CA ALA A 51 13.88 20.41 11.19
C ALA A 51 14.80 19.22 11.53
N ALA A 52 15.14 18.39 10.56
CA ALA A 52 16.03 17.26 10.73
C ALA A 52 17.52 17.63 10.75
N TRP A 53 17.88 18.83 10.25
CA TRP A 53 19.28 19.26 10.07
C TRP A 53 20.16 19.12 11.31
N PRO A 54 19.73 19.54 12.52
CA PRO A 54 20.53 19.37 13.74
C PRO A 54 20.81 17.89 14.06
N ALA A 55 19.86 17.01 13.82
CA ALA A 55 20.03 15.57 14.01
C ALA A 55 21.00 14.97 12.99
N ILE A 56 20.91 15.40 11.72
CA ILE A 56 21.83 14.98 10.66
C ILE A 56 23.26 15.39 10.99
N GLN A 57 23.48 16.62 11.45
CA GLN A 57 24.81 17.09 11.85
C GLN A 57 25.37 16.34 13.07
N LYS A 58 24.51 16.02 14.05
CA LYS A 58 24.94 15.37 15.29
C LYS A 58 25.24 13.88 15.11
N PHE A 59 24.40 13.15 14.41
CA PHE A 59 24.48 11.70 14.31
C PHE A 59 25.08 11.20 12.99
N GLY A 60 25.03 12.04 11.94
CA GLY A 60 25.56 11.70 10.63
C GLY A 60 24.91 10.44 10.03
N ILE A 61 25.63 9.82 9.10
CA ILE A 61 25.16 8.62 8.39
C ILE A 61 25.14 7.38 9.31
N ASN A 62 25.91 7.38 10.41
CA ASN A 62 25.94 6.28 11.37
C ASN A 62 24.59 6.02 12.02
N PHE A 63 23.72 7.04 12.10
CA PHE A 63 22.34 6.90 12.56
C PHE A 63 21.57 5.80 11.83
N LEU A 64 21.81 5.62 10.53
CA LEU A 64 21.14 4.61 9.70
C LEU A 64 21.60 3.18 10.03
N PHE A 65 22.82 3.03 10.52
CA PHE A 65 23.45 1.72 10.75
C PHE A 65 23.56 1.35 12.24
N THR A 66 23.15 2.24 13.12
CA THR A 66 23.19 2.02 14.57
C THR A 66 21.87 1.45 15.06
N SER A 67 21.95 0.42 15.91
CA SER A 67 20.78 -0.19 16.55
C SER A 67 20.49 0.34 17.97
N ASN A 68 21.43 1.12 18.56
CA ASN A 68 21.29 1.62 19.91
C ASN A 68 20.20 2.67 19.99
N TRP A 69 19.38 2.56 21.05
CA TRP A 69 18.38 3.56 21.39
C TRP A 69 18.49 3.83 22.90
N ASN A 70 19.27 4.83 23.24
CA ASN A 70 19.50 5.23 24.64
C ASN A 70 19.35 6.76 24.79
N PRO A 71 18.14 7.24 25.11
CA PRO A 71 17.88 8.67 25.30
C PRO A 71 18.70 9.31 26.42
N VAL A 72 19.08 8.53 27.44
CA VAL A 72 19.86 9.03 28.58
C VAL A 72 21.27 9.44 28.13
N ASN A 73 21.88 8.65 27.26
CA ASN A 73 23.22 8.90 26.71
C ASN A 73 23.18 9.68 25.39
N ASN A 74 22.00 10.10 24.93
CA ASN A 74 21.81 10.73 23.61
C ASN A 74 22.32 9.87 22.44
N GLU A 75 22.19 8.56 22.54
CA GLU A 75 22.48 7.61 21.47
C GLU A 75 21.20 7.21 20.78
N TYR A 76 21.14 7.40 19.46
CA TYR A 76 19.98 7.10 18.66
C TYR A 76 20.40 6.40 17.37
N GLY A 77 19.67 5.35 17.02
CA GLY A 77 19.85 4.61 15.77
C GLY A 77 18.52 4.16 15.19
N VAL A 78 18.40 4.16 13.89
CA VAL A 78 17.15 3.83 13.17
C VAL A 78 17.17 2.44 12.53
N LEU A 79 18.31 1.72 12.60
CA LEU A 79 18.46 0.40 11.97
C LEU A 79 17.35 -0.59 12.32
N PRO A 80 16.92 -0.71 13.61
CA PRO A 80 15.82 -1.63 13.94
C PRO A 80 14.49 -1.26 13.27
N ALA A 81 14.21 0.03 13.13
CA ALA A 81 13.00 0.50 12.46
C ALA A 81 13.04 0.25 10.95
N ILE A 82 14.18 0.48 10.30
CA ILE A 82 14.40 0.15 8.88
C ILE A 82 14.23 -1.36 8.66
N TYR A 83 14.90 -2.18 9.46
CA TYR A 83 14.82 -3.63 9.38
C TYR A 83 13.39 -4.13 9.60
N GLY A 84 12.73 -3.65 10.66
CA GLY A 84 11.34 -4.00 10.96
C GLY A 84 10.39 -3.67 9.81
N THR A 85 10.52 -2.48 9.20
CA THR A 85 9.70 -2.06 8.07
C THR A 85 9.95 -2.93 6.83
N LEU A 86 11.21 -3.19 6.49
CA LEU A 86 11.56 -4.01 5.33
C LEU A 86 11.05 -5.44 5.47
N ILE A 87 11.27 -6.07 6.62
CA ILE A 87 10.84 -7.46 6.84
C ILE A 87 9.33 -7.57 6.90
N SER A 88 8.63 -6.69 7.62
CA SER A 88 7.16 -6.72 7.67
C SER A 88 6.53 -6.44 6.30
N SER A 89 7.10 -5.53 5.51
CA SER A 89 6.65 -5.26 4.14
C SER A 89 6.88 -6.46 3.22
N LEU A 90 8.04 -7.12 3.34
CA LEU A 90 8.35 -8.32 2.56
C LEU A 90 7.37 -9.46 2.88
N ILE A 91 7.11 -9.72 4.16
CA ILE A 91 6.10 -10.69 4.60
C ILE A 91 4.72 -10.33 4.02
N GLY A 92 4.35 -9.04 4.13
CA GLY A 92 3.09 -8.53 3.59
C GLY A 92 2.94 -8.80 2.09
N LEU A 93 3.97 -8.50 1.30
CA LEU A 93 3.97 -8.71 -0.15
C LEU A 93 3.97 -10.20 -0.54
N ILE A 94 4.76 -11.05 0.13
CA ILE A 94 4.80 -12.50 -0.11
C ILE A 94 3.41 -13.12 0.10
N LEU A 95 2.65 -12.64 1.06
CA LEU A 95 1.28 -13.12 1.31
C LEU A 95 0.25 -12.46 0.38
N ALA A 96 0.33 -11.14 0.20
CA ALA A 96 -0.69 -10.38 -0.53
C ALA A 96 -0.64 -10.59 -2.04
N ILE A 97 0.55 -10.71 -2.65
CA ILE A 97 0.67 -10.84 -4.11
C ILE A 97 0.00 -12.12 -4.63
N PRO A 98 0.35 -13.32 -4.14
CA PRO A 98 -0.25 -14.54 -4.68
C PRO A 98 -1.75 -14.61 -4.42
N ILE A 99 -2.21 -14.18 -3.25
CA ILE A 99 -3.64 -14.18 -2.92
C ILE A 99 -4.39 -13.12 -3.73
N GLY A 100 -3.86 -11.89 -3.81
CA GLY A 100 -4.49 -10.77 -4.52
C GLY A 100 -4.56 -11.01 -6.02
N VAL A 101 -3.46 -11.46 -6.64
CA VAL A 101 -3.43 -11.80 -8.07
C VAL A 101 -4.31 -13.03 -8.36
N GLY A 102 -4.25 -14.07 -7.52
CA GLY A 102 -5.14 -15.23 -7.65
C GLY A 102 -6.61 -14.85 -7.57
N THR A 103 -6.96 -13.95 -6.63
CA THR A 103 -8.34 -13.42 -6.53
C THR A 103 -8.69 -12.58 -7.75
N ALA A 104 -7.78 -11.77 -8.28
CA ALA A 104 -7.99 -10.96 -9.48
C ALA A 104 -8.28 -11.85 -10.72
N ILE A 105 -7.49 -12.90 -10.92
CA ILE A 105 -7.69 -13.87 -12.00
C ILE A 105 -9.06 -14.53 -11.86
N LEU A 106 -9.41 -15.01 -10.65
CA LEU A 106 -10.70 -15.63 -10.37
C LEU A 106 -11.89 -14.69 -10.67
N LEU A 107 -11.71 -13.38 -10.44
CA LEU A 107 -12.74 -12.37 -10.67
C LEU A 107 -12.77 -11.84 -12.13
N SER A 108 -11.68 -12.02 -12.90
CA SER A 108 -11.59 -11.55 -14.29
C SER A 108 -12.03 -12.60 -15.29
N GLU A 109 -11.77 -13.87 -14.99
CA GLU A 109 -12.14 -14.98 -15.84
C GLU A 109 -13.59 -15.39 -15.59
N ASP A 110 -14.25 -15.94 -16.61
CA ASP A 110 -15.65 -16.45 -16.55
C ASP A 110 -15.76 -17.78 -15.76
N LEU A 111 -14.98 -17.91 -14.69
CA LEU A 111 -14.93 -19.09 -13.82
C LEU A 111 -16.08 -19.13 -12.81
N LEU A 112 -16.67 -17.98 -12.51
CA LEU A 112 -17.72 -17.83 -11.50
C LEU A 112 -19.04 -17.36 -12.13
N PRO A 113 -20.20 -17.82 -11.61
CA PRO A 113 -21.48 -17.21 -11.96
C PRO A 113 -21.48 -15.71 -11.71
N SER A 114 -22.01 -14.90 -12.62
CA SER A 114 -21.97 -13.43 -12.56
C SER A 114 -22.49 -12.84 -11.25
N LYS A 115 -23.46 -13.49 -10.61
CA LYS A 115 -23.98 -13.07 -9.29
C LYS A 115 -22.95 -13.24 -8.19
N VAL A 116 -22.17 -14.32 -8.19
CA VAL A 116 -21.12 -14.59 -7.20
C VAL A 116 -19.97 -13.65 -7.43
N GLN A 117 -19.56 -13.45 -8.66
CA GLN A 117 -18.51 -12.50 -9.05
C GLN A 117 -18.84 -11.10 -8.57
N LEU A 118 -20.07 -10.61 -8.79
CA LEU A 118 -20.50 -9.29 -8.33
C LEU A 118 -20.39 -9.12 -6.81
N VAL A 119 -20.82 -10.14 -6.04
CA VAL A 119 -20.74 -10.11 -4.57
C VAL A 119 -19.28 -10.08 -4.09
N LEU A 120 -18.41 -10.87 -4.70
CA LEU A 120 -16.99 -10.90 -4.33
C LEU A 120 -16.29 -9.57 -4.66
N VAL A 121 -16.57 -9.00 -5.82
CA VAL A 121 -16.07 -7.66 -6.20
C VAL A 121 -16.49 -6.62 -5.16
N PHE A 122 -17.77 -6.59 -4.81
CA PHE A 122 -18.31 -5.68 -3.81
C PHE A 122 -17.64 -5.87 -2.44
N LEU A 123 -17.37 -7.11 -2.01
CA LEU A 123 -16.66 -7.40 -0.77
C LEU A 123 -15.22 -6.89 -0.80
N VAL A 124 -14.50 -7.07 -1.91
CA VAL A 124 -13.13 -6.54 -2.09
C VAL A 124 -13.12 -5.02 -2.04
N GLU A 125 -14.08 -4.36 -2.68
CA GLU A 125 -14.22 -2.90 -2.64
C GLU A 125 -14.57 -2.38 -1.23
N LEU A 126 -15.43 -3.10 -0.50
CA LEU A 126 -15.72 -2.80 0.90
C LEU A 126 -14.47 -2.90 1.78
N LEU A 127 -13.66 -3.94 1.61
CA LEU A 127 -12.39 -4.08 2.34
C LEU A 127 -11.43 -2.93 2.02
N ALA A 128 -11.35 -2.49 0.76
CA ALA A 128 -10.53 -1.35 0.36
C ALA A 128 -10.97 -0.03 0.99
N ALA A 129 -12.26 0.11 1.31
CA ALA A 129 -12.81 1.32 1.92
C ALA A 129 -12.53 1.44 3.42
N ILE A 130 -12.10 0.37 4.09
CA ILE A 130 -11.79 0.39 5.53
C ILE A 130 -10.51 1.19 5.78
N PRO A 131 -10.53 2.24 6.65
CA PRO A 131 -9.34 2.99 7.00
C PRO A 131 -8.24 2.08 7.60
N SER A 132 -6.99 2.31 7.22
CA SER A 132 -5.83 1.51 7.68
C SER A 132 -5.68 1.43 9.19
N VAL A 133 -6.07 2.50 9.90
CA VAL A 133 -6.05 2.55 11.36
C VAL A 133 -6.97 1.49 11.98
N VAL A 134 -8.13 1.22 11.36
CA VAL A 134 -9.07 0.19 11.83
C VAL A 134 -8.42 -1.19 11.74
N TYR A 135 -7.76 -1.50 10.62
CA TYR A 135 -6.99 -2.75 10.49
C TYR A 135 -5.88 -2.86 11.54
N GLY A 136 -5.16 -1.75 11.80
CA GLY A 136 -4.10 -1.72 12.81
C GLY A 136 -4.63 -2.02 14.22
N VAL A 137 -5.71 -1.36 14.62
CA VAL A 137 -6.36 -1.58 15.93
C VAL A 137 -6.92 -2.99 16.04
N TRP A 138 -7.66 -3.45 15.04
CA TRP A 138 -8.16 -4.83 14.99
C TRP A 138 -7.01 -5.85 15.05
N GLY A 139 -5.94 -5.58 14.34
CA GLY A 139 -4.75 -6.43 14.31
C GLY A 139 -4.13 -6.60 15.69
N ILE A 140 -3.98 -5.52 16.44
CA ILE A 140 -3.39 -5.58 17.79
C ILE A 140 -4.26 -6.40 18.74
N PHE A 141 -5.57 -6.20 18.73
CA PHE A 141 -6.47 -6.82 19.72
C PHE A 141 -6.95 -8.21 19.32
N VAL A 142 -7.01 -8.53 18.04
CA VAL A 142 -7.56 -9.80 17.55
C VAL A 142 -6.48 -10.66 16.90
N LEU A 143 -5.76 -10.13 15.91
CA LEU A 143 -4.82 -10.93 15.13
C LEU A 143 -3.55 -11.30 15.92
N VAL A 144 -2.99 -10.35 16.68
CA VAL A 144 -1.79 -10.59 17.48
C VAL A 144 -1.97 -11.72 18.48
N PRO A 145 -3.03 -11.79 19.31
CA PRO A 145 -3.28 -12.93 20.19
C PRO A 145 -3.36 -14.26 19.44
N ILE A 146 -4.13 -14.31 18.35
CA ILE A 146 -4.29 -15.53 17.53
C ILE A 146 -2.94 -16.00 16.98
N LEU A 147 -2.16 -15.09 16.39
CA LEU A 147 -0.85 -15.44 15.84
C LEU A 147 0.18 -15.79 16.91
N THR A 148 0.06 -15.20 18.09
CA THR A 148 0.93 -15.53 19.23
C THR A 148 0.69 -16.97 19.70
N ASP A 149 -0.57 -17.39 19.83
CA ASP A 149 -0.90 -18.74 20.27
C ASP A 149 -0.54 -19.77 19.20
N LEU A 150 -0.79 -19.48 17.92
CA LEU A 150 -0.31 -20.30 16.80
C LEU A 150 1.22 -20.41 16.79
N GLY A 151 1.91 -19.31 17.02
CA GLY A 151 3.36 -19.28 17.06
C GLY A 151 3.95 -20.06 18.25
N LYS A 152 3.31 -20.04 19.41
CA LYS A 152 3.70 -20.91 20.57
C LYS A 152 3.54 -22.37 20.21
N TRP A 153 2.44 -22.73 19.56
CA TRP A 153 2.22 -24.11 19.08
C TRP A 153 3.27 -24.54 18.07
N LEU A 154 3.59 -23.67 17.09
CA LEU A 154 4.65 -23.92 16.11
C LEU A 154 6.04 -24.02 16.76
N HIS A 155 6.33 -23.16 17.73
CA HIS A 155 7.59 -23.24 18.49
C HIS A 155 7.71 -24.58 19.23
N GLY A 156 6.64 -25.06 19.87
CA GLY A 156 6.62 -26.34 20.56
C GLY A 156 6.78 -27.54 19.61
N SER A 157 6.26 -27.44 18.39
CA SER A 157 6.28 -28.55 17.42
C SER A 157 7.48 -28.51 16.47
N LEU A 158 7.92 -27.33 16.06
CA LEU A 158 8.91 -27.06 15.02
C LEU A 158 10.08 -26.18 15.51
N GLY A 159 10.30 -26.08 16.83
CA GLY A 159 11.35 -25.24 17.43
C GLY A 159 12.77 -25.61 17.03
N TRP A 160 12.98 -26.75 16.39
CA TRP A 160 14.23 -27.14 15.78
C TRP A 160 14.59 -26.35 14.51
N LEU A 161 13.62 -25.72 13.86
CA LEU A 161 13.84 -24.84 12.74
C LEU A 161 14.23 -23.43 13.23
N PRO A 162 15.27 -22.78 12.65
CA PRO A 162 15.74 -21.45 13.09
C PRO A 162 14.64 -20.38 13.12
N ILE A 163 13.66 -20.46 12.22
CA ILE A 163 12.54 -19.52 12.10
C ILE A 163 11.59 -19.62 13.32
N PHE A 164 11.45 -20.79 13.93
CA PHE A 164 10.59 -21.08 15.08
C PHE A 164 11.36 -21.33 16.38
N SER A 165 12.66 -21.02 16.42
CA SER A 165 13.52 -21.24 17.59
C SER A 165 13.16 -20.35 18.78
N SER A 166 12.52 -19.20 18.55
CA SER A 166 12.10 -18.27 19.59
C SER A 166 10.59 -18.30 19.78
N ALA A 167 10.14 -18.37 21.04
CA ALA A 167 8.72 -18.26 21.34
C ALA A 167 8.22 -16.82 21.05
N PRO A 168 7.09 -16.66 20.36
CA PRO A 168 6.53 -15.34 20.10
C PRO A 168 6.04 -14.68 21.37
N THR A 169 6.35 -13.40 21.55
CA THR A 169 6.03 -12.61 22.74
C THR A 169 4.88 -11.62 22.51
N GLY A 170 4.19 -11.71 21.37
CA GLY A 170 3.06 -10.81 21.04
C GLY A 170 3.34 -9.97 19.78
N PRO A 171 3.24 -8.63 19.86
CA PRO A 171 3.47 -7.77 18.70
C PRO A 171 4.86 -7.97 18.10
N GLY A 172 4.91 -8.12 16.77
CA GLY A 172 6.17 -8.37 16.07
C GLY A 172 6.03 -8.22 14.56
N MET A 173 7.10 -8.54 13.82
CA MET A 173 7.16 -8.38 12.37
C MET A 173 6.17 -9.29 11.62
N LEU A 174 5.95 -10.51 12.12
CA LEU A 174 5.00 -11.44 11.49
C LEU A 174 3.54 -10.93 11.56
N PRO A 175 2.98 -10.60 12.74
CA PRO A 175 1.67 -9.99 12.81
C PRO A 175 1.55 -8.71 11.98
N ALA A 176 2.58 -7.84 12.02
CA ALA A 176 2.59 -6.61 11.21
C ALA A 176 2.52 -6.92 9.70
N GLY A 177 3.30 -7.89 9.23
CA GLY A 177 3.28 -8.31 7.83
C GLY A 177 1.95 -8.92 7.41
N VAL A 178 1.30 -9.71 8.25
CA VAL A 178 -0.04 -10.27 7.97
C VAL A 178 -1.09 -9.16 7.90
N ILE A 179 -1.06 -8.18 8.80
CA ILE A 179 -1.96 -7.01 8.73
C ILE A 179 -1.74 -6.24 7.44
N LEU A 180 -0.48 -5.97 7.07
CA LEU A 180 -0.13 -5.31 5.81
C LEU A 180 -0.64 -6.11 4.60
N ALA A 181 -0.53 -7.44 4.62
CA ALA A 181 -1.07 -8.29 3.57
C ALA A 181 -2.60 -8.11 3.41
N ILE A 182 -3.33 -8.17 4.52
CA ILE A 182 -4.79 -7.99 4.52
C ILE A 182 -5.18 -6.61 3.96
N MET A 183 -4.44 -5.56 4.32
CA MET A 183 -4.69 -4.19 3.85
C MET A 183 -4.37 -3.99 2.36
N THR A 184 -3.31 -4.61 1.85
CA THR A 184 -2.86 -4.44 0.46
C THR A 184 -3.59 -5.37 -0.51
N LEU A 185 -4.14 -6.48 -0.03
CA LEU A 185 -4.85 -7.47 -0.83
C LEU A 185 -5.97 -6.87 -1.72
N PRO A 186 -6.90 -6.05 -1.19
CA PRO A 186 -7.95 -5.45 -2.03
C PRO A 186 -7.38 -4.54 -3.11
N ILE A 187 -6.32 -3.79 -2.80
CA ILE A 187 -5.66 -2.88 -3.75
C ILE A 187 -5.02 -3.66 -4.89
N ILE A 188 -4.25 -4.72 -4.56
CA ILE A 188 -3.64 -5.60 -5.55
C ILE A 188 -4.72 -6.24 -6.42
N THR A 189 -5.78 -6.76 -5.82
CA THR A 189 -6.90 -7.38 -6.56
C THR A 189 -7.58 -6.39 -7.51
N ALA A 190 -7.81 -5.15 -7.07
CA ALA A 190 -8.47 -4.12 -7.89
C ALA A 190 -7.62 -3.66 -9.08
N ILE A 191 -6.28 -3.59 -8.91
CA ILE A 191 -5.36 -3.16 -9.98
C ILE A 191 -5.07 -4.30 -10.96
N SER A 192 -5.08 -5.55 -10.49
CA SER A 192 -4.73 -6.74 -11.29
C SER A 192 -5.91 -7.33 -12.04
N ARG A 193 -7.13 -6.90 -11.76
CA ARG A 193 -8.38 -7.28 -12.44
C ARG A 193 -8.60 -6.40 -13.68
#